data_88b0833760d1e6c69f3cfeb6caa9432c
#
_entry.id   88b0833760d1e6c69f3cfeb6caa9432c
#
_cell.length_a   1.000
_cell.length_b   1.000
_cell.length_c   1.000
_cell.angle_alpha   90.00
_cell.angle_beta   90.00
_cell.angle_gamma   90.00
#
_symmetry.space_group_name_H-M   'P 1'
#
loop_
_entity.id
_entity.type
_entity.pdbx_description
1 polymer ?
#
loop_
_entity_poly.entity_id
_entity_poly.type
_entity_poly.pdbx_seq_one_letter_code
_entity_poly.pdbx_strand_id
1 'polypeptide(L)'
;MQKWHFWIAVLAALILAGWSIGISLRLSRNMSSIERALDRAFEDLITLSRRISEMEVPEESALGPEVTVYYVKSTATESYLVPVRQRIPVDVEPMRGSLDALIRGPSPESGLERTIPQGTKVRSLEVKDDLAIIDFSQELITNFVGGSWNEALLVGSIVNTLTEFPGITRCQILIEGERQGSIGGHIGIDTPQERATELTVPR
;
A
#
# COMPACT_ATOMS: atom_id res chain seq x y z
N MET A 1 48.92 55.99 50.61
CA MET A 1 48.16 54.72 50.51
C MET A 1 47.14 54.71 49.42
N GLN A 2 46.55 55.86 49.00
CA GLN A 2 45.42 55.95 48.06
C GLN A 2 45.76 55.60 46.59
N LYS A 3 46.95 55.75 46.12
CA LYS A 3 47.40 55.46 44.73
C LYS A 3 47.51 53.99 44.41
N TRP A 4 47.75 53.11 45.37
CA TRP A 4 47.86 51.67 45.17
C TRP A 4 46.47 51.05 44.86
N HIS A 5 45.47 51.41 45.60
CA HIS A 5 44.10 50.90 45.38
C HIS A 5 43.57 51.24 43.98
N PHE A 6 43.94 52.43 43.50
CA PHE A 6 43.59 52.82 42.12
C PHE A 6 44.20 51.89 41.06
N TRP A 7 45.48 51.55 41.17
CA TRP A 7 46.13 50.65 40.25
C TRP A 7 45.65 49.21 40.34
N ILE A 8 45.28 48.73 41.50
CA ILE A 8 44.66 47.39 41.68
C ILE A 8 43.28 47.38 41.01
N ALA A 9 42.47 48.40 41.15
CA ALA A 9 41.16 48.49 40.50
C ALA A 9 41.28 48.54 38.97
N VAL A 10 42.27 49.26 38.42
CA VAL A 10 42.53 49.31 36.99
C VAL A 10 42.97 47.91 36.46
N LEU A 11 43.85 47.24 37.20
CA LEU A 11 44.31 45.91 36.82
C LEU A 11 43.21 44.88 36.85
N ALA A 12 42.33 44.90 37.86
CA ALA A 12 41.17 44.05 37.96
C ALA A 12 40.14 44.30 36.82
N ALA A 13 39.95 45.57 36.44
CA ALA A 13 39.09 45.93 35.32
C ALA A 13 39.63 45.40 33.97
N LEU A 14 40.94 45.49 33.76
CA LEU A 14 41.59 44.95 32.57
C LEU A 14 41.51 43.43 32.49
N ILE A 15 41.66 42.72 33.60
CA ILE A 15 41.52 41.27 33.66
C ILE A 15 40.08 40.83 33.35
N LEU A 16 39.07 41.54 33.90
CA LEU A 16 37.65 41.26 33.63
C LEU A 16 37.29 41.57 32.17
N ALA A 17 37.83 42.66 31.61
CA ALA A 17 37.61 42.96 30.18
C ALA A 17 38.26 41.90 29.29
N GLY A 18 39.48 41.46 29.57
CA GLY A 18 40.16 40.38 28.81
C GLY A 18 39.39 39.07 28.90
N TRP A 19 38.84 38.74 30.08
CA TRP A 19 38.03 37.52 30.27
C TRP A 19 36.70 37.59 29.52
N SER A 20 36.04 38.74 29.52
CA SER A 20 34.80 38.99 28.77
C SER A 20 34.99 38.87 27.26
N ILE A 21 36.09 39.41 26.75
CA ILE A 21 36.49 39.30 25.32
C ILE A 21 36.77 37.83 24.97
N GLY A 22 37.49 37.13 25.82
CA GLY A 22 37.81 35.70 25.63
C GLY A 22 36.58 34.81 25.58
N ILE A 23 35.58 35.09 26.43
CA ILE A 23 34.30 34.37 26.43
C ILE A 23 33.50 34.69 25.16
N SER A 24 33.42 35.95 24.75
CA SER A 24 32.72 36.36 23.53
C SER A 24 33.33 35.74 22.27
N LEU A 25 34.64 35.64 22.19
CA LEU A 25 35.35 34.98 21.07
C LEU A 25 35.14 33.46 21.06
N ARG A 26 35.03 32.82 22.23
CA ARG A 26 34.72 31.38 22.31
C ARG A 26 33.28 31.10 21.90
N LEU A 27 32.32 31.89 22.35
CA LEU A 27 30.91 31.80 21.96
C LEU A 27 30.71 32.02 20.45
N SER A 28 31.37 33.02 19.89
CA SER A 28 31.31 33.31 18.45
C SER A 28 31.85 32.15 17.61
N ARG A 29 32.97 31.53 18.05
CA ARG A 29 33.54 30.36 17.35
C ARG A 29 32.61 29.13 17.42
N ASN A 30 31.98 28.91 18.57
CA ASN A 30 31.01 27.81 18.70
C ASN A 30 29.75 28.04 17.86
N MET A 31 29.22 29.26 17.80
CA MET A 31 28.06 29.59 16.94
C MET A 31 28.37 29.36 15.48
N SER A 32 29.52 29.82 14.99
CA SER A 32 29.88 29.61 13.58
C SER A 32 30.17 28.14 13.21
N SER A 33 30.50 27.29 14.18
CA SER A 33 30.58 25.84 13.93
C SER A 33 29.25 25.15 13.89
N ILE A 34 28.30 25.62 14.70
CA ILE A 34 26.90 25.13 14.70
C ILE A 34 26.20 25.55 13.41
N GLU A 35 26.35 26.80 12.99
CA GLU A 35 25.79 27.29 11.72
C GLU A 35 26.30 26.44 10.55
N ARG A 36 27.61 26.21 10.45
CA ARG A 36 28.17 25.34 9.39
C ARG A 36 27.73 23.89 9.45
N ALA A 37 27.46 23.35 10.65
CA ALA A 37 26.93 22.00 10.80
C ALA A 37 25.46 21.94 10.37
N LEU A 38 24.69 22.98 10.67
CA LEU A 38 23.29 23.10 10.27
C LEU A 38 23.16 23.23 8.75
N ASP A 39 23.97 24.09 8.13
CA ASP A 39 23.99 24.27 6.66
C ASP A 39 24.31 22.94 5.95
N ARG A 40 25.32 22.17 6.45
CA ARG A 40 25.63 20.86 5.87
C ARG A 40 24.48 19.87 6.04
N ALA A 41 23.85 19.83 7.21
CA ALA A 41 22.70 18.95 7.44
C ALA A 41 21.52 19.31 6.53
N PHE A 42 21.30 20.59 6.25
CA PHE A 42 20.29 21.05 5.30
C PHE A 42 20.62 20.63 3.86
N GLU A 43 21.85 20.80 3.41
CA GLU A 43 22.31 20.36 2.09
C GLU A 43 22.21 18.84 1.93
N ASP A 44 22.57 18.08 2.96
CA ASP A 44 22.42 16.61 2.97
C ASP A 44 20.94 16.19 2.88
N LEU A 45 20.03 16.87 3.62
CA LEU A 45 18.60 16.64 3.54
C LEU A 45 18.03 16.94 2.15
N ILE A 46 18.42 18.07 1.55
CA ILE A 46 18.00 18.44 0.18
C ILE A 46 18.51 17.40 -0.81
N THR A 47 19.77 16.95 -0.66
CA THR A 47 20.36 15.93 -1.54
C THR A 47 19.69 14.58 -1.39
N LEU A 48 19.37 14.16 -0.16
CA LEU A 48 18.60 12.94 0.10
C LEU A 48 17.17 13.05 -0.47
N SER A 49 16.50 14.15 -0.24
CA SER A 49 15.16 14.42 -0.78
C SER A 49 15.15 14.34 -2.31
N ARG A 50 16.14 14.94 -2.97
CA ARG A 50 16.30 14.84 -4.43
C ARG A 50 16.59 13.41 -4.89
N ARG A 51 17.46 12.66 -4.21
CA ARG A 51 17.72 11.25 -4.53
C ARG A 51 16.49 10.38 -4.35
N ILE A 52 15.66 10.63 -3.34
CA ILE A 52 14.39 9.95 -3.15
C ILE A 52 13.45 10.25 -4.32
N SER A 53 13.30 11.52 -4.71
CA SER A 53 12.49 11.93 -5.88
C SER A 53 13.02 11.37 -7.21
N GLU A 54 14.33 11.21 -7.36
CA GLU A 54 14.95 10.61 -8.55
C GLU A 54 14.83 9.08 -8.55
N MET A 55 14.68 8.43 -7.38
CA MET A 55 14.39 6.99 -7.24
C MET A 55 12.90 6.67 -7.32
N GLU A 56 12.01 7.64 -7.17
CA GLU A 56 10.62 7.50 -7.54
C GLU A 56 10.58 7.43 -9.08
N VAL A 57 10.66 6.21 -9.61
CA VAL A 57 10.29 5.91 -10.99
C VAL A 57 8.93 6.56 -11.21
N PRO A 58 8.73 7.39 -12.26
CA PRO A 58 7.44 8.01 -12.50
C PRO A 58 6.38 6.93 -12.41
N GLU A 59 5.41 7.07 -11.52
CA GLU A 59 4.36 6.08 -11.26
C GLU A 59 3.71 5.61 -12.57
N GLU A 60 3.64 6.48 -13.53
CA GLU A 60 3.10 6.24 -14.88
C GLU A 60 3.99 5.32 -15.74
N SER A 61 5.32 5.29 -15.52
CA SER A 61 6.23 4.37 -16.22
C SER A 61 6.29 2.97 -15.60
N ALA A 62 5.91 2.83 -14.33
CA ALA A 62 5.84 1.56 -13.62
C ALA A 62 4.49 0.85 -13.78
N LEU A 63 3.48 1.53 -14.33
CA LEU A 63 2.15 1.00 -14.52
C LEU A 63 2.06 0.23 -15.85
N GLY A 64 1.78 -1.04 -15.75
CA GLY A 64 1.53 -1.96 -16.85
C GLY A 64 0.10 -1.88 -17.38
N PRO A 65 -0.42 -2.98 -17.91
CA PRO A 65 -1.73 -3.04 -18.53
C PRO A 65 -2.85 -2.74 -17.54
N GLU A 66 -3.97 -2.25 -18.09
CA GLU A 66 -5.20 -2.06 -17.36
C GLU A 66 -5.97 -3.38 -17.28
N VAL A 67 -6.44 -3.73 -16.07
CA VAL A 67 -7.26 -4.92 -15.81
C VAL A 67 -8.58 -4.52 -15.17
N THR A 68 -9.61 -5.33 -15.34
CA THR A 68 -10.91 -5.14 -14.70
C THR A 68 -11.00 -6.03 -13.46
N VAL A 69 -11.35 -5.46 -12.33
CA VAL A 69 -11.49 -6.13 -11.04
C VAL A 69 -12.88 -5.82 -10.47
N TYR A 70 -13.54 -6.81 -9.89
CA TYR A 70 -14.89 -6.65 -9.37
C TYR A 70 -14.90 -6.47 -7.86
N TYR A 71 -15.38 -5.30 -7.42
CA TYR A 71 -15.56 -4.96 -6.01
C TYR A 71 -17.04 -4.80 -5.65
N VAL A 72 -17.35 -4.84 -4.35
CA VAL A 72 -18.72 -4.65 -3.87
C VAL A 72 -19.05 -3.17 -3.75
N LYS A 73 -20.22 -2.81 -4.22
CA LYS A 73 -20.90 -1.57 -3.92
C LYS A 73 -22.10 -1.88 -3.05
N SER A 74 -22.14 -1.32 -1.84
CA SER A 74 -23.30 -1.41 -0.95
C SER A 74 -24.10 -0.12 -0.97
N THR A 75 -25.42 -0.28 -0.97
CA THR A 75 -26.41 0.79 -0.80
C THR A 75 -27.22 0.53 0.48
N ALA A 76 -28.21 1.34 0.76
CA ALA A 76 -29.08 1.11 1.92
C ALA A 76 -29.95 -0.15 1.80
N THR A 77 -30.15 -0.67 0.59
CA THR A 77 -31.10 -1.77 0.31
C THR A 77 -30.45 -3.01 -0.29
N GLU A 78 -29.28 -2.87 -0.94
CA GLU A 78 -28.66 -3.97 -1.68
C GLU A 78 -27.13 -3.81 -1.77
N SER A 79 -26.45 -4.92 -2.02
CA SER A 79 -25.02 -4.97 -2.34
C SER A 79 -24.84 -5.75 -3.63
N TYR A 80 -23.95 -5.28 -4.51
CA TYR A 80 -23.69 -5.86 -5.83
C TYR A 80 -22.25 -5.62 -6.28
N LEU A 81 -21.81 -6.36 -7.29
CA LEU A 81 -20.49 -6.24 -7.87
C LEU A 81 -20.45 -5.13 -8.91
N VAL A 82 -19.40 -4.32 -8.88
CA VAL A 82 -19.10 -3.30 -9.90
C VAL A 82 -17.72 -3.54 -10.50
N PRO A 83 -17.59 -3.47 -11.84
CA PRO A 83 -16.30 -3.53 -12.50
C PRO A 83 -15.54 -2.24 -12.29
N VAL A 84 -14.26 -2.37 -11.90
CA VAL A 84 -13.33 -1.26 -11.73
C VAL A 84 -12.09 -1.52 -12.57
N ARG A 85 -11.73 -0.59 -13.44
CA ARG A 85 -10.48 -0.64 -14.18
C ARG A 85 -9.36 -0.10 -13.32
N GLN A 86 -8.26 -0.83 -13.27
CA GLN A 86 -7.06 -0.36 -12.57
C GLN A 86 -5.80 -0.88 -13.25
N ARG A 87 -4.75 -0.13 -13.15
CA ARG A 87 -3.45 -0.50 -13.69
C ARG A 87 -2.70 -1.39 -12.70
N ILE A 88 -2.01 -2.37 -13.22
CA ILE A 88 -1.14 -3.27 -12.47
C ILE A 88 0.32 -2.98 -12.79
N PRO A 89 1.29 -3.43 -11.97
CA PRO A 89 2.71 -3.29 -12.29
C PRO A 89 3.08 -3.94 -13.63
N VAL A 90 4.01 -3.35 -14.36
CA VAL A 90 4.41 -3.78 -15.72
C VAL A 90 5.06 -5.17 -15.76
N ASP A 91 5.68 -5.58 -14.67
CA ASP A 91 6.41 -6.84 -14.50
C ASP A 91 5.54 -7.99 -13.95
N VAL A 92 4.24 -7.73 -13.72
CA VAL A 92 3.29 -8.72 -13.21
C VAL A 92 2.42 -9.23 -14.34
N GLU A 93 2.26 -10.57 -14.41
CA GLU A 93 1.34 -11.19 -15.34
C GLU A 93 -0.10 -10.67 -15.10
N PRO A 94 -0.85 -10.27 -16.16
CA PRO A 94 -2.12 -9.54 -16.01
C PRO A 94 -3.18 -10.24 -15.16
N MET A 95 -3.38 -11.54 -15.36
CA MET A 95 -4.38 -12.29 -14.61
C MET A 95 -3.98 -12.42 -13.14
N ARG A 96 -2.70 -12.64 -12.85
CA ARG A 96 -2.16 -12.64 -11.48
C ARG A 96 -2.30 -11.27 -10.83
N GLY A 97 -1.94 -10.23 -11.56
CA GLY A 97 -2.06 -8.84 -11.09
C GLY A 97 -3.49 -8.42 -10.76
N SER A 98 -4.48 -8.92 -11.51
CA SER A 98 -5.90 -8.67 -11.22
C SER A 98 -6.34 -9.31 -9.90
N LEU A 99 -5.86 -10.52 -9.60
CA LEU A 99 -6.13 -11.20 -8.32
C LEU A 99 -5.42 -10.53 -7.14
N ASP A 100 -4.17 -10.11 -7.34
CA ASP A 100 -3.44 -9.37 -6.31
C ASP A 100 -4.12 -8.02 -6.01
N ALA A 101 -4.69 -7.37 -7.03
CA ALA A 101 -5.50 -6.17 -6.88
C ALA A 101 -6.81 -6.45 -6.13
N LEU A 102 -7.51 -7.54 -6.48
CA LEU A 102 -8.73 -7.96 -5.80
C LEU A 102 -8.47 -8.24 -4.31
N ILE A 103 -7.38 -8.94 -3.98
CA ILE A 103 -6.96 -9.24 -2.60
C ILE A 103 -6.58 -7.95 -1.84
N ARG A 104 -5.87 -7.03 -2.48
CA ARG A 104 -5.53 -5.73 -1.88
C ARG A 104 -6.79 -4.96 -1.51
N GLY A 105 -7.84 -5.10 -2.32
CA GLY A 105 -9.10 -4.38 -2.15
C GLY A 105 -9.09 -3.00 -2.82
N PRO A 106 -10.26 -2.33 -2.83
CA PRO A 106 -10.43 -1.03 -3.46
C PRO A 106 -9.75 0.08 -2.65
N SER A 107 -9.52 1.23 -3.30
CA SER A 107 -9.07 2.45 -2.61
C SER A 107 -10.08 2.85 -1.52
N PRO A 108 -9.64 3.29 -0.33
CA PRO A 108 -10.54 3.73 0.74
C PRO A 108 -11.51 4.84 0.33
N GLU A 109 -11.11 5.68 -0.62
CA GLU A 109 -11.90 6.81 -1.12
C GLU A 109 -12.95 6.42 -2.17
N SER A 110 -12.90 5.18 -2.69
CA SER A 110 -13.78 4.71 -3.76
C SER A 110 -15.23 4.50 -3.31
N GLY A 111 -15.48 4.35 -2.00
CA GLY A 111 -16.77 3.95 -1.46
C GLY A 111 -17.19 2.52 -1.85
N LEU A 112 -16.22 1.69 -2.24
CA LEU A 112 -16.37 0.27 -2.53
C LEU A 112 -15.84 -0.58 -1.39
N GLU A 113 -16.27 -1.83 -1.33
CA GLU A 113 -15.92 -2.76 -0.28
C GLU A 113 -15.13 -3.95 -0.81
N ARG A 114 -14.25 -4.46 0.04
CA ARG A 114 -13.47 -5.67 -0.21
C ARG A 114 -14.35 -6.90 -0.12
N THR A 115 -14.16 -7.85 -1.03
CA THR A 115 -14.77 -9.17 -0.97
C THR A 115 -13.86 -10.22 -0.33
N ILE A 116 -12.57 -10.16 -0.63
CA ILE A 116 -11.60 -11.17 -0.20
C ILE A 116 -11.17 -10.89 1.25
N PRO A 117 -11.24 -11.89 2.15
CA PRO A 117 -10.77 -11.76 3.53
C PRO A 117 -9.29 -11.37 3.63
N GLN A 118 -8.95 -10.59 4.65
CA GLN A 118 -7.57 -10.21 4.91
C GLN A 118 -6.69 -11.44 5.20
N GLY A 119 -5.46 -11.41 4.72
CA GLY A 119 -4.50 -12.48 4.90
C GLY A 119 -4.56 -13.55 3.81
N THR A 120 -5.62 -13.58 2.99
CA THR A 120 -5.71 -14.50 1.84
C THR A 120 -4.56 -14.27 0.86
N LYS A 121 -3.98 -15.37 0.34
CA LYS A 121 -2.90 -15.35 -0.64
C LYS A 121 -3.26 -16.25 -1.82
N VAL A 122 -2.84 -15.86 -3.02
CA VAL A 122 -2.84 -16.74 -4.19
C VAL A 122 -1.59 -17.61 -4.13
N ARG A 123 -1.78 -18.91 -4.07
CA ARG A 123 -0.71 -19.92 -4.05
C ARG A 123 -0.28 -20.32 -5.47
N SER A 124 -1.28 -20.56 -6.35
CA SER A 124 -1.04 -20.81 -7.76
C SER A 124 -2.19 -20.34 -8.63
N LEU A 125 -1.91 -20.10 -9.90
CA LEU A 125 -2.87 -19.79 -10.94
C LEU A 125 -2.45 -20.54 -12.20
N GLU A 126 -3.32 -21.36 -12.73
CA GLU A 126 -3.12 -22.12 -13.96
C GLU A 126 -4.30 -21.89 -14.91
N VAL A 127 -4.02 -21.92 -16.20
CA VAL A 127 -5.06 -21.88 -17.24
C VAL A 127 -4.99 -23.17 -18.03
N LYS A 128 -6.13 -23.85 -18.16
CA LYS A 128 -6.29 -25.06 -18.98
C LYS A 128 -7.50 -24.85 -19.90
N ASP A 129 -7.22 -24.66 -21.17
CA ASP A 129 -8.23 -24.31 -22.18
C ASP A 129 -8.97 -23.02 -21.82
N ASP A 130 -10.26 -23.10 -21.48
CA ASP A 130 -11.09 -21.97 -21.08
C ASP A 130 -11.28 -21.86 -19.55
N LEU A 131 -10.58 -22.68 -18.79
CA LEU A 131 -10.72 -22.80 -17.33
C LEU A 131 -9.51 -22.19 -16.61
N ALA A 132 -9.75 -21.16 -15.81
CA ALA A 132 -8.78 -20.68 -14.84
C ALA A 132 -8.90 -21.48 -13.55
N ILE A 133 -7.80 -22.08 -13.09
CA ILE A 133 -7.70 -22.83 -11.82
C ILE A 133 -6.88 -21.98 -10.87
N ILE A 134 -7.50 -21.54 -9.80
CA ILE A 134 -6.84 -20.70 -8.80
C ILE A 134 -6.82 -21.38 -7.43
N ASP A 135 -5.65 -21.45 -6.82
CA ASP A 135 -5.44 -21.98 -5.47
C ASP A 135 -5.18 -20.85 -4.48
N PHE A 136 -6.03 -20.78 -3.48
CA PHE A 136 -5.90 -19.81 -2.39
C PHE A 136 -5.40 -20.50 -1.11
N SER A 137 -4.83 -19.69 -0.24
CA SER A 137 -4.49 -20.10 1.12
C SER A 137 -5.75 -20.27 1.99
N GLN A 138 -5.60 -20.98 3.10
CA GLN A 138 -6.68 -21.32 4.03
C GLN A 138 -7.42 -20.11 4.60
N GLU A 139 -6.77 -18.94 4.62
CA GLU A 139 -7.35 -17.69 5.12
C GLU A 139 -8.59 -17.24 4.34
N LEU A 140 -8.77 -17.69 3.09
CA LEU A 140 -10.00 -17.42 2.33
C LEU A 140 -11.23 -17.98 3.05
N ILE A 141 -11.09 -19.13 3.72
CA ILE A 141 -12.16 -19.77 4.52
C ILE A 141 -12.11 -19.29 5.97
N THR A 142 -10.95 -19.38 6.63
CA THR A 142 -10.86 -19.15 8.08
C THR A 142 -11.15 -17.71 8.48
N ASN A 143 -10.88 -16.76 7.59
CA ASN A 143 -11.12 -15.34 7.82
C ASN A 143 -12.39 -14.82 7.13
N PHE A 144 -13.14 -15.71 6.47
CA PHE A 144 -14.42 -15.33 5.88
C PHE A 144 -15.45 -15.01 6.97
N VAL A 145 -16.11 -13.86 6.82
CA VAL A 145 -17.18 -13.43 7.70
C VAL A 145 -18.37 -13.00 6.84
N GLY A 146 -19.49 -13.66 7.04
CA GLY A 146 -20.72 -13.31 6.32
C GLY A 146 -21.67 -14.48 6.13
N GLY A 147 -22.80 -14.21 5.49
CA GLY A 147 -23.79 -15.19 5.10
C GLY A 147 -23.73 -15.50 3.61
N SER A 148 -24.79 -16.14 3.10
CA SER A 148 -24.90 -16.62 1.72
C SER A 148 -24.67 -15.53 0.66
N TRP A 149 -25.17 -14.32 0.90
CA TRP A 149 -24.98 -13.21 -0.04
C TRP A 149 -23.53 -12.74 -0.11
N ASN A 150 -22.86 -12.59 1.02
CA ASN A 150 -21.44 -12.21 1.05
C ASN A 150 -20.55 -13.29 0.41
N GLU A 151 -20.89 -14.57 0.60
CA GLU A 151 -20.20 -15.67 -0.06
C GLU A 151 -20.41 -15.63 -1.59
N ALA A 152 -21.64 -15.37 -2.05
CA ALA A 152 -21.92 -15.21 -3.47
C ALA A 152 -21.15 -14.04 -4.08
N LEU A 153 -21.09 -12.88 -3.40
CA LEU A 153 -20.31 -11.73 -3.84
C LEU A 153 -18.80 -12.01 -3.85
N LEU A 154 -18.29 -12.77 -2.87
CA LEU A 154 -16.88 -13.17 -2.83
C LEU A 154 -16.55 -14.09 -4.02
N VAL A 155 -17.28 -15.18 -4.20
CA VAL A 155 -17.08 -16.13 -5.31
C VAL A 155 -17.26 -15.41 -6.64
N GLY A 156 -18.34 -14.64 -6.79
CA GLY A 156 -18.61 -13.86 -8.00
C GLY A 156 -17.52 -12.82 -8.32
N SER A 157 -16.93 -12.18 -7.31
CA SER A 157 -15.85 -11.22 -7.54
C SER A 157 -14.61 -11.88 -8.13
N ILE A 158 -14.24 -13.09 -7.67
CA ILE A 158 -13.12 -13.87 -8.20
C ILE A 158 -13.43 -14.30 -9.63
N VAL A 159 -14.57 -14.94 -9.83
CA VAL A 159 -14.98 -15.52 -11.12
C VAL A 159 -15.13 -14.42 -12.18
N ASN A 160 -15.84 -13.33 -11.86
CA ASN A 160 -16.06 -12.24 -12.80
C ASN A 160 -14.76 -11.53 -13.16
N THR A 161 -13.81 -11.39 -12.22
CA THR A 161 -12.48 -10.82 -12.50
C THR A 161 -11.69 -11.70 -13.46
N LEU A 162 -11.66 -13.01 -13.26
CA LEU A 162 -10.90 -13.93 -14.11
C LEU A 162 -11.55 -14.13 -15.49
N THR A 163 -12.88 -14.12 -15.57
CA THR A 163 -13.60 -14.24 -16.84
C THR A 163 -13.63 -12.95 -17.66
N GLU A 164 -13.01 -11.86 -17.23
CA GLU A 164 -12.72 -10.68 -18.08
C GLU A 164 -11.59 -10.96 -19.08
N PHE A 165 -10.74 -11.94 -18.78
CA PHE A 165 -9.62 -12.29 -19.67
C PHE A 165 -10.10 -13.07 -20.89
N PRO A 166 -9.64 -12.70 -22.09
CA PRO A 166 -10.04 -13.39 -23.32
C PRO A 166 -9.75 -14.90 -23.25
N GLY A 167 -10.72 -15.69 -23.62
CA GLY A 167 -10.63 -17.17 -23.63
C GLY A 167 -10.92 -17.85 -22.31
N ILE A 168 -11.14 -17.11 -21.21
CA ILE A 168 -11.53 -17.69 -19.92
C ILE A 168 -13.06 -17.57 -19.77
N THR A 169 -13.75 -18.70 -19.64
CA THR A 169 -15.19 -18.76 -19.44
C THR A 169 -15.58 -19.30 -18.06
N ARG A 170 -14.65 -20.03 -17.42
CA ARG A 170 -14.92 -20.71 -16.14
C ARG A 170 -13.72 -20.56 -15.20
N CYS A 171 -14.01 -20.65 -13.90
CA CYS A 171 -13.02 -20.59 -12.85
C CYS A 171 -13.23 -21.72 -11.83
N GLN A 172 -12.17 -22.50 -11.51
CA GLN A 172 -12.14 -23.46 -10.41
C GLN A 172 -11.36 -22.86 -9.25
N ILE A 173 -12.02 -22.73 -8.12
CA ILE A 173 -11.38 -22.28 -6.87
C ILE A 173 -10.92 -23.53 -6.11
N LEU A 174 -9.66 -23.50 -5.67
CA LEU A 174 -9.05 -24.47 -4.77
C LEU A 174 -8.62 -23.77 -3.49
N ILE A 175 -8.55 -24.53 -2.40
CA ILE A 175 -7.99 -24.07 -1.13
C ILE A 175 -6.93 -25.07 -0.68
N GLU A 176 -5.69 -24.62 -0.48
CA GLU A 176 -4.55 -25.47 -0.14
C GLU A 176 -4.33 -26.64 -1.14
N GLY A 177 -4.67 -26.39 -2.43
CA GLY A 177 -4.57 -27.35 -3.51
C GLY A 177 -5.76 -28.31 -3.64
N GLU A 178 -6.75 -28.20 -2.77
CA GLU A 178 -7.89 -29.10 -2.73
C GLU A 178 -9.20 -28.41 -3.13
N ARG A 179 -10.12 -29.16 -3.72
CA ARG A 179 -11.49 -28.71 -3.96
C ARG A 179 -12.25 -28.70 -2.65
N GLN A 180 -12.88 -27.58 -2.35
CA GLN A 180 -13.75 -27.43 -1.19
C GLN A 180 -15.21 -27.37 -1.61
N GLY A 181 -16.11 -27.85 -0.75
CA GLY A 181 -17.54 -27.78 -1.03
C GLY A 181 -18.06 -26.34 -1.10
N SER A 182 -17.54 -25.46 -0.22
CA SER A 182 -17.93 -24.05 -0.14
C SER A 182 -16.89 -23.27 0.68
N ILE A 183 -17.00 -21.94 0.71
CA ILE A 183 -16.19 -21.07 1.59
C ILE A 183 -16.91 -20.86 2.92
N GLY A 184 -18.19 -20.49 2.88
CA GLY A 184 -19.03 -20.19 4.06
C GLY A 184 -20.22 -21.15 4.25
N GLY A 185 -20.31 -22.23 3.47
CA GLY A 185 -21.35 -23.24 3.61
C GLY A 185 -22.59 -23.04 2.73
N HIS A 186 -22.59 -22.05 1.83
CA HIS A 186 -23.80 -21.70 1.06
C HIS A 186 -23.61 -21.80 -0.46
N ILE A 187 -22.42 -21.45 -0.98
CA ILE A 187 -22.14 -21.45 -2.42
C ILE A 187 -21.20 -22.60 -2.73
N GLY A 188 -21.62 -23.53 -3.60
CA GLY A 188 -20.79 -24.65 -4.05
C GLY A 188 -19.62 -24.16 -4.91
N ILE A 189 -18.38 -24.57 -4.57
CA ILE A 189 -17.16 -24.25 -5.32
C ILE A 189 -16.37 -25.51 -5.69
N ASP A 190 -16.94 -26.70 -5.45
CA ASP A 190 -16.35 -28.00 -5.79
C ASP A 190 -16.29 -28.26 -7.30
N THR A 191 -17.08 -27.53 -8.08
CA THR A 191 -17.10 -27.54 -9.55
C THR A 191 -16.70 -26.17 -10.12
N PRO A 192 -16.25 -26.11 -11.38
CA PRO A 192 -15.97 -24.83 -12.04
C PRO A 192 -17.18 -23.90 -12.05
N GLN A 193 -16.93 -22.64 -11.73
CA GLN A 193 -17.92 -21.57 -11.69
C GLN A 193 -17.89 -20.77 -12.98
N GLU A 194 -19.07 -20.39 -13.49
CA GLU A 194 -19.23 -19.47 -14.61
C GLU A 194 -19.48 -18.03 -14.12
N ARG A 195 -19.39 -17.07 -15.04
CA ARG A 195 -19.60 -15.66 -14.74
C ARG A 195 -20.97 -15.39 -14.12
N ALA A 196 -20.99 -14.76 -12.96
CA ALA A 196 -22.19 -14.40 -12.21
C ALA A 196 -22.65 -12.98 -12.62
N THR A 197 -23.36 -12.87 -13.75
CA THR A 197 -23.86 -11.59 -14.27
C THR A 197 -24.97 -11.00 -13.43
N GLU A 198 -25.74 -11.81 -12.76
CA GLU A 198 -26.85 -11.43 -11.85
C GLU A 198 -26.35 -10.70 -10.60
N LEU A 199 -25.07 -10.84 -10.25
CA LEU A 199 -24.45 -10.13 -9.13
C LEU A 199 -23.93 -8.74 -9.52
N THR A 200 -24.00 -8.37 -10.78
CA THR A 200 -23.48 -7.09 -11.28
C THR A 200 -24.60 -6.10 -11.54
N VAL A 201 -24.27 -4.79 -11.49
CA VAL A 201 -25.23 -3.78 -11.94
C VAL A 201 -25.46 -3.94 -13.43
N PRO A 202 -26.71 -3.94 -13.91
CA PRO A 202 -27.03 -3.89 -15.34
C PRO A 202 -26.31 -2.68 -15.98
N ARG A 203 -25.64 -2.90 -17.11
CA ARG A 203 -24.96 -1.84 -17.88
C ARG A 203 -25.94 -0.98 -18.61
#